data_764fbd9a65f510920192011efee50422
#
_entry.id   764fbd9a65f510920192011efee50422
#
_cell.length_a   1.000
_cell.length_b   1.000
_cell.length_c   1.000
_cell.angle_alpha   90.00
_cell.angle_beta   90.00
_cell.angle_gamma   90.00
#
_symmetry.space_group_name_H-M   'P 1'
#
loop_
_entity.id
_entity.type
_entity.pdbx_description
1 polymer ?
#
loop_
_entity_poly.entity_id
_entity_poly.type
_entity_poly.pdbx_seq_one_letter_code
_entity_poly.pdbx_strand_id
1 'polypeptide(L)'
;AVDKQEESGHSMLHATRRFIALRQTNEALRSGDIRIVDAQGPILAFERKSEHQTILCLFNMGGQSVHWTPDNLEQWRTIEQLNATGDWKIGPYGALVAERVI
;
A
#
# COMPACT_ATOMS: atom_id res chain seq x y z
N ALA A 1 -25.23 9.58 11.79
CA ALA A 1 -24.27 10.36 11.01
C ALA A 1 -23.00 10.63 11.79
N VAL A 2 -23.16 11.08 13.04
CA VAL A 2 -22.00 11.34 13.90
C VAL A 2 -21.24 10.06 14.19
N ASP A 3 -21.94 8.97 14.46
CA ASP A 3 -21.32 7.68 14.73
C ASP A 3 -20.50 7.16 13.53
N LYS A 4 -21.04 7.35 12.34
CA LYS A 4 -20.32 6.95 11.12
C LYS A 4 -19.04 7.75 10.94
N GLN A 5 -19.09 9.05 11.25
CA GLN A 5 -17.91 9.89 11.15
C GLN A 5 -16.86 9.49 12.19
N GLU A 6 -17.29 9.15 13.38
CA GLU A 6 -16.37 8.67 14.42
C GLU A 6 -15.72 7.36 14.01
N GLU A 7 -16.48 6.42 13.47
CA GLU A 7 -15.94 5.15 12.98
C GLU A 7 -14.92 5.37 11.85
N SER A 8 -15.25 6.23 10.90
CA SER A 8 -14.34 6.54 9.79
C SER A 8 -13.06 7.19 10.32
N GLY A 9 -13.18 8.15 11.22
CA GLY A 9 -12.03 8.79 11.83
C GLY A 9 -11.16 7.81 12.59
N HIS A 10 -11.80 6.89 13.32
CA HIS A 10 -11.10 5.87 14.07
C HIS A 10 -10.33 4.91 13.14
N SER A 11 -10.96 4.46 12.06
CA SER A 11 -10.32 3.61 11.06
C SER A 11 -9.12 4.29 10.41
N MET A 12 -9.27 5.57 10.07
CA MET A 12 -8.18 6.35 9.48
C MET A 12 -7.02 6.49 10.47
N LEU A 13 -7.33 6.67 11.74
CA LEU A 13 -6.31 6.79 12.78
C LEU A 13 -5.51 5.49 12.91
N HIS A 14 -6.18 4.35 12.92
CA HIS A 14 -5.53 3.05 12.94
C HIS A 14 -4.64 2.83 11.72
N ALA A 15 -5.15 3.12 10.54
CA ALA A 15 -4.40 3.00 9.30
C ALA A 15 -3.16 3.89 9.32
N THR A 16 -3.31 5.12 9.80
CA THR A 16 -2.20 6.06 9.91
C THR A 16 -1.13 5.55 10.87
N ARG A 17 -1.52 5.04 12.02
CA ARG A 17 -0.59 4.47 12.99
C ARG A 17 0.17 3.28 12.41
N ARG A 18 -0.52 2.39 11.71
CA ARG A 18 0.11 1.23 11.06
C ARG A 18 1.11 1.67 10.00
N PHE A 19 0.76 2.68 9.21
CA PHE A 19 1.64 3.21 8.18
C PHE A 19 2.88 3.88 8.78
N ILE A 20 2.71 4.62 9.87
CA ILE A 20 3.83 5.23 10.58
C ILE A 20 4.77 4.15 11.12
N ALA A 21 4.21 3.09 11.70
CA ALA A 21 5.01 1.97 12.20
C ALA A 21 5.80 1.31 11.06
N LEU A 22 5.18 1.09 9.91
CA LEU A 22 5.84 0.56 8.73
C LEU A 22 7.00 1.46 8.30
N ARG A 23 6.76 2.76 8.27
CA ARG A 23 7.76 3.73 7.88
C ARG A 23 8.97 3.67 8.82
N GLN A 24 8.74 3.52 10.12
CA GLN A 24 9.81 3.45 11.11
C GLN A 24 10.64 2.19 10.99
N THR A 25 10.03 1.07 10.58
CA THR A 25 10.71 -0.22 10.47
C THR A 25 11.27 -0.50 9.09
N ASN A 26 10.94 0.30 8.08
CA ASN A 26 11.36 0.07 6.70
C ASN A 26 12.11 1.29 6.15
N GLU A 27 13.40 1.12 5.97
CA GLU A 27 14.29 2.19 5.48
C GLU A 27 13.80 2.81 4.18
N ALA A 28 13.33 1.98 3.24
CA ALA A 28 12.88 2.46 1.94
C ALA A 28 11.71 3.45 2.05
N LEU A 29 10.85 3.27 3.05
CA LEU A 29 9.71 4.18 3.26
C LEU A 29 10.13 5.48 3.93
N ARG A 30 11.26 5.50 4.63
CA ARG A 30 11.77 6.70 5.30
C ARG A 30 12.59 7.58 4.35
N SER A 31 13.46 6.97 3.57
CA SER A 31 14.49 7.69 2.83
C SER A 31 14.70 7.20 1.41
N GLY A 32 13.86 6.27 0.95
CA GLY A 32 14.02 5.72 -0.40
C GLY A 32 13.59 6.69 -1.48
N ASP A 33 14.15 6.50 -2.67
CA ASP A 33 13.70 7.20 -3.86
C ASP A 33 12.32 6.70 -4.29
N ILE A 34 11.56 7.55 -4.97
CA ILE A 34 10.23 7.20 -5.47
C ILE A 34 10.29 6.96 -6.97
N ARG A 35 9.70 5.85 -7.41
CA ARG A 35 9.53 5.56 -8.83
C ARG A 35 8.10 5.14 -9.09
N ILE A 36 7.39 5.85 -9.96
CA ILE A 36 6.03 5.49 -10.34
C ILE A 36 6.07 4.27 -11.25
N VAL A 37 5.37 3.22 -10.86
CA VAL A 37 5.28 1.98 -11.64
C VAL A 37 4.04 2.00 -12.54
N ASP A 38 2.91 2.44 -12.00
CA ASP A 38 1.65 2.52 -12.73
C ASP A 38 0.77 3.58 -12.10
N ALA A 39 0.09 4.35 -12.93
CA ALA A 39 -0.79 5.42 -12.48
C ALA A 39 -2.01 5.52 -13.40
N GLN A 40 -2.54 4.39 -13.86
CA GLN A 40 -3.68 4.36 -14.77
C GLN A 40 -4.98 4.17 -14.01
N GLY A 41 -6.00 4.96 -14.37
CA GLY A 41 -7.32 4.87 -13.77
C GLY A 41 -7.27 5.12 -12.28
N PRO A 42 -7.92 4.27 -11.47
CA PRO A 42 -7.93 4.44 -10.02
C PRO A 42 -6.68 3.93 -9.33
N ILE A 43 -5.78 3.27 -10.05
CA ILE A 43 -4.60 2.63 -9.44
C ILE A 43 -3.43 3.59 -9.42
N LEU A 44 -2.79 3.68 -8.26
CA LEU A 44 -1.48 4.32 -8.11
C LEU A 44 -0.54 3.29 -7.51
N ALA A 45 0.49 2.92 -8.27
CA ALA A 45 1.52 1.99 -7.81
C ALA A 45 2.87 2.66 -7.95
N PHE A 46 3.65 2.66 -6.86
CA PHE A 46 4.99 3.22 -6.90
C PHE A 46 5.93 2.40 -6.03
N GLU A 47 7.21 2.44 -6.38
CA GLU A 47 8.26 1.81 -5.60
C GLU A 47 9.02 2.86 -4.80
N ARG A 48 9.37 2.50 -3.58
CA ARG A 48 10.32 3.23 -2.75
C ARG A 48 11.57 2.36 -2.65
N LYS A 49 12.70 2.88 -3.06
CA LYS A 49 13.94 2.10 -3.08
C LYS A 49 15.03 2.81 -2.30
N SER A 50 15.55 2.11 -1.31
CA SER A 50 16.76 2.54 -0.60
C SER A 50 17.92 1.62 -1.00
N GLU A 51 19.06 1.82 -0.39
CA GLU A 51 20.26 1.00 -0.65
C GLU A 51 20.03 -0.48 -0.35
N HIS A 52 19.23 -0.80 0.66
CA HIS A 52 19.05 -2.16 1.15
C HIS A 52 17.65 -2.73 0.98
N GLN A 53 16.71 -1.94 0.49
CA GLN A 53 15.30 -2.36 0.50
C GLN A 53 14.53 -1.74 -0.66
N THR A 54 13.61 -2.51 -1.22
CA THR A 54 12.64 -2.01 -2.20
C THR A 54 11.24 -2.34 -1.71
N ILE A 55 10.39 -1.32 -1.64
CA ILE A 55 9.01 -1.42 -1.19
C ILE A 55 8.08 -0.99 -2.32
N LEU A 56 7.07 -1.79 -2.60
CA LEU A 56 6.02 -1.46 -3.55
C LEU A 56 4.79 -0.98 -2.77
N CYS A 57 4.31 0.20 -3.09
CA CYS A 57 3.10 0.76 -2.50
C CYS A 57 2.02 0.83 -3.58
N LEU A 58 0.87 0.26 -3.29
CA LEU A 58 -0.23 0.14 -4.23
C LEU A 58 -1.50 0.69 -3.60
N PHE A 59 -2.13 1.64 -4.28
CA PHE A 59 -3.35 2.28 -3.81
C PHE A 59 -4.45 2.17 -4.85
N ASN A 60 -5.66 1.86 -4.40
CA ASN A 60 -6.86 1.97 -5.20
C ASN A 60 -7.62 3.22 -4.77
N MET A 61 -7.62 4.23 -5.61
CA MET A 61 -8.25 5.52 -5.32
C MET A 61 -9.70 5.59 -5.82
N GLY A 62 -10.21 4.49 -6.32
CA GLY A 62 -11.58 4.43 -6.84
C GLY A 62 -12.55 3.72 -5.90
N GLY A 63 -13.82 3.76 -6.24
CA GLY A 63 -14.90 3.16 -5.46
C GLY A 63 -15.23 1.72 -5.83
N GLN A 64 -14.40 1.06 -6.62
CA GLN A 64 -14.59 -0.34 -7.02
C GLN A 64 -13.32 -1.13 -6.77
N SER A 65 -13.47 -2.42 -6.50
CA SER A 65 -12.32 -3.31 -6.32
C SER A 65 -11.54 -3.45 -7.62
N VAL A 66 -10.22 -3.52 -7.50
CA VAL A 66 -9.32 -3.68 -8.65
C VAL A 66 -8.32 -4.79 -8.33
N HIS A 67 -7.99 -5.57 -9.34
CA HIS A 67 -6.95 -6.58 -9.24
C HIS A 67 -5.71 -6.07 -9.99
N TRP A 68 -4.57 -6.01 -9.30
CA TRP A 68 -3.32 -5.53 -9.88
C TRP A 68 -2.15 -6.36 -9.36
N THR A 69 -1.29 -6.79 -10.25
CA THR A 69 -0.11 -7.57 -9.88
C THR A 69 1.15 -7.00 -10.53
N PRO A 70 2.30 -7.09 -9.84
CA PRO A 70 3.57 -6.73 -10.46
C PRO A 70 4.02 -7.82 -11.44
N ASP A 71 4.96 -7.47 -12.32
CA ASP A 71 5.47 -8.41 -13.32
C ASP A 71 6.17 -9.62 -12.68
N ASN A 72 6.87 -9.39 -11.59
CA ASN A 72 7.62 -10.45 -10.89
C ASN A 72 6.95 -10.76 -9.56
N LEU A 73 5.75 -11.30 -9.63
CA LEU A 73 4.90 -11.52 -8.45
C LEU A 73 5.61 -12.32 -7.35
N GLU A 74 6.39 -13.32 -7.71
CA GLU A 74 7.08 -14.19 -6.76
C GLU A 74 8.21 -13.46 -5.98
N GLN A 75 8.61 -12.28 -6.43
CA GLN A 75 9.64 -11.50 -5.76
C GLN A 75 9.09 -10.59 -4.67
N TRP A 76 7.78 -10.54 -4.51
CA TRP A 76 7.12 -9.60 -3.61
C TRP A 76 6.41 -10.34 -2.49
N ARG A 77 6.57 -9.83 -1.27
CA ARG A 77 5.87 -10.32 -0.09
C ARG A 77 5.04 -9.18 0.49
N THR A 78 3.74 -9.42 0.66
CA THR A 78 2.87 -8.43 1.28
C THR A 78 3.23 -8.25 2.75
N ILE A 79 3.50 -7.01 3.15
CA ILE A 79 3.84 -6.69 4.54
C ILE A 79 2.73 -5.91 5.25
N GLU A 80 1.85 -5.24 4.50
CA GLU A 80 0.70 -4.57 5.08
C GLU A 80 -0.39 -4.44 4.02
N GLN A 81 -1.64 -4.48 4.46
CA GLN A 81 -2.77 -4.29 3.56
C GLN A 81 -3.93 -3.65 4.31
N LEU A 82 -4.66 -2.80 3.60
CA LEU A 82 -5.84 -2.12 4.07
C LEU A 82 -6.93 -2.32 3.02
N ASN A 83 -8.02 -3.00 3.39
CA ASN A 83 -9.10 -3.34 2.46
C ASN A 83 -8.58 -4.01 1.18
N ALA A 84 -7.66 -4.94 1.35
CA ALA A 84 -7.06 -5.69 0.25
C ALA A 84 -6.87 -7.13 0.69
N THR A 85 -6.72 -8.04 -0.29
CA THR A 85 -6.51 -9.47 -0.02
C THR A 85 -5.15 -9.92 -0.52
N GLY A 86 -4.70 -11.07 -0.03
CA GLY A 86 -3.37 -11.60 -0.37
C GLY A 86 -3.17 -11.97 -1.83
N ASP A 87 -4.24 -12.02 -2.61
CA ASP A 87 -4.20 -12.30 -4.05
C ASP A 87 -4.12 -11.03 -4.90
N TRP A 88 -3.70 -9.92 -4.31
CA TRP A 88 -3.51 -8.63 -4.98
C TRP A 88 -4.80 -8.00 -5.47
N LYS A 89 -5.89 -8.29 -4.82
CA LYS A 89 -7.17 -7.62 -5.04
C LYS A 89 -7.31 -6.50 -4.01
N ILE A 90 -7.42 -5.27 -4.49
CA ILE A 90 -7.51 -4.09 -3.65
C ILE A 90 -8.95 -3.56 -3.72
N GLY A 91 -9.63 -3.53 -2.58
CA GLY A 91 -10.98 -3.01 -2.48
C GLY A 91 -11.02 -1.50 -2.62
N PRO A 92 -12.23 -0.91 -2.64
CA PRO A 92 -12.39 0.54 -2.78
C PRO A 92 -11.55 1.29 -1.74
N TYR A 93 -10.76 2.25 -2.21
CA TYR A 93 -9.89 3.08 -1.36
C TYR A 93 -8.93 2.25 -0.50
N GLY A 94 -8.62 1.04 -0.96
CA GLY A 94 -7.70 0.14 -0.28
C GLY A 94 -6.25 0.41 -0.62
N ALA A 95 -5.37 -0.24 0.12
CA ALA A 95 -3.92 -0.13 -0.09
C ALA A 95 -3.23 -1.46 0.19
N LEU A 96 -2.12 -1.69 -0.49
CA LEU A 96 -1.28 -2.85 -0.27
C LEU A 96 0.17 -2.43 -0.33
N VAL A 97 0.95 -2.89 0.63
CA VAL A 97 2.38 -2.61 0.69
C VAL A 97 3.12 -3.94 0.68
N ALA A 98 4.08 -4.07 -0.22
CA ALA A 98 4.85 -5.29 -0.38
C ALA A 98 6.35 -4.99 -0.39
N GLU A 99 7.12 -5.94 0.09
CA GLU A 99 8.57 -5.87 0.14
C GLU A 99 9.16 -6.84 -0.88
N ARG A 100 10.20 -6.40 -1.57
CA ARG A 100 10.94 -7.28 -2.47
C ARG A 100 11.82 -8.22 -1.67
N VAL A 101 11.73 -9.53 -1.94
CA VAL A 101 12.40 -10.56 -1.16
C VAL A 101 13.61 -11.19 -1.86
N ILE A 102 14.03 -10.60 -2.97
CA ILE A 102 15.22 -11.09 -3.68
C ILE A 102 16.28 -10.01 -3.73
#